data_f6caefbaa1c2898b2cf661b813c9b08e
#
_entry.id   f6caefbaa1c2898b2cf661b813c9b08e
#
_cell.length_a   1.000
_cell.length_b   1.000
_cell.length_c   1.000
_cell.angle_alpha   90.00
_cell.angle_beta   90.00
_cell.angle_gamma   90.00
#
_symmetry.space_group_name_H-M   'P 1'
#
loop_
_entity.id
_entity.type
_entity.pdbx_description
1 polymer ?
#
loop_
_entity_poly.entity_id
_entity_poly.type
_entity_poly.pdbx_seq_one_letter_code
_entity_poly.pdbx_strand_id
1 'polypeptide(L)'
;EEYIGYIDYLSKTEKGVDLYDFKYSNNQEYYVKSSQLHVYKYYFEQMHRGLKVDNLYYVFIPKIKIRQKKSETVMTFRNRLKKEVKKAEIKLVKVEYDEAKVEAFLKQIKEIEECKDYTKNKTKLCEYCEYQGYCEKGEESMILPKNEKRNIEKISKKVIWIYGAPFSGKTTFASQFKDAININTDGNIKCVDTPFVAIKDEVEVDGRMTKRTLAWEKFKEVVAELEKKQNDFKTIIVDVLEHLYEHCRLYIYEQMGITHESDDSFRAWDKVRSEFLNTLKRLITLDYENVVLISHEDTSKDITKRGADKVTAIKPNIGEKIALQIAGMVDIVARVVADGEQRTLNFKSNEVIFGGGRLQTTAKEIALDFKELEKVYDEANKGIVGANNTRTEISNVEQEEKQEEQENERATRRVRR
;
A
#
# COMPACT_ATOMS: atom_id res chain seq x y z
N GLU A 1 9.15 -28.93 16.72
CA GLU A 1 8.19 -28.29 15.81
C GLU A 1 6.79 -28.88 16.01
N GLU A 2 5.74 -28.04 15.86
CA GLU A 2 4.35 -28.44 16.09
C GLU A 2 3.69 -28.77 14.74
N TYR A 3 3.21 -30.02 14.58
CA TYR A 3 2.44 -30.39 13.40
C TYR A 3 0.96 -30.12 13.64
N ILE A 4 0.34 -29.27 12.83
CA ILE A 4 -1.07 -28.92 12.92
C ILE A 4 -1.83 -29.61 11.78
N GLY A 5 -2.80 -30.45 12.14
CA GLY A 5 -3.69 -31.13 11.21
C GLY A 5 -5.15 -31.03 11.68
N TYR A 6 -6.08 -30.90 10.73
CA TYR A 6 -7.50 -30.81 11.04
C TYR A 6 -8.22 -32.06 10.51
N ILE A 7 -8.94 -32.75 11.42
CA ILE A 7 -9.82 -33.89 11.10
C ILE A 7 -11.22 -33.34 10.91
N ASP A 8 -11.83 -33.59 9.75
CA ASP A 8 -13.14 -33.04 9.43
C ASP A 8 -14.26 -33.61 10.30
N TYR A 9 -14.28 -34.96 10.51
CA TYR A 9 -15.31 -35.58 11.31
C TYR A 9 -14.86 -36.91 11.92
N LEU A 10 -15.30 -37.16 13.16
CA LEU A 10 -15.11 -38.40 13.88
C LEU A 10 -16.47 -38.98 14.27
N SER A 11 -16.68 -40.27 14.03
CA SER A 11 -17.85 -41.00 14.47
C SER A 11 -17.47 -42.05 15.51
N LYS A 12 -18.19 -42.11 16.62
CA LYS A 12 -17.95 -43.09 17.68
C LYS A 12 -18.43 -44.48 17.20
N THR A 13 -17.61 -45.49 17.42
CA THR A 13 -17.91 -46.89 17.19
C THR A 13 -18.05 -47.65 18.53
N GLU A 14 -18.29 -48.94 18.50
CA GLU A 14 -18.32 -49.77 19.72
C GLU A 14 -16.93 -49.93 20.35
N LYS A 15 -15.88 -49.86 19.56
CA LYS A 15 -14.47 -50.13 19.98
C LYS A 15 -13.57 -48.91 19.93
N GLY A 16 -13.95 -47.87 19.21
CA GLY A 16 -13.12 -46.70 19.01
C GLY A 16 -13.84 -45.57 18.25
N VAL A 17 -13.20 -45.08 17.21
CA VAL A 17 -13.73 -44.04 16.33
C VAL A 17 -13.46 -44.33 14.86
N ASP A 18 -14.37 -43.97 13.99
CA ASP A 18 -14.14 -43.89 12.55
C ASP A 18 -13.76 -42.45 12.18
N LEU A 19 -12.75 -42.30 11.31
CA LEU A 19 -12.24 -41.03 10.86
C LEU A 19 -12.68 -40.73 9.44
N TYR A 20 -13.26 -39.56 9.22
CA TYR A 20 -13.76 -39.09 7.94
C TYR A 20 -13.09 -37.81 7.52
N ASP A 21 -12.77 -37.71 6.23
CA ASP A 21 -12.26 -36.51 5.59
C ASP A 21 -13.08 -36.20 4.33
N PHE A 22 -13.62 -34.98 4.25
CA PHE A 22 -14.52 -34.56 3.19
C PHE A 22 -13.75 -33.94 2.04
N LYS A 23 -13.96 -34.48 0.81
CA LYS A 23 -13.28 -33.98 -0.39
C LYS A 23 -14.30 -33.49 -1.42
N TYR A 24 -14.33 -32.19 -1.67
CA TYR A 24 -15.07 -31.63 -2.80
C TYR A 24 -14.25 -31.79 -4.09
N SER A 25 -14.28 -33.01 -4.63
CA SER A 25 -13.44 -33.41 -5.77
C SER A 25 -14.00 -34.56 -6.57
N ASN A 26 -13.74 -34.56 -7.89
CA ASN A 26 -14.05 -35.71 -8.76
C ASN A 26 -12.83 -36.65 -8.94
N ASN A 27 -11.66 -36.28 -8.40
CA ASN A 27 -10.44 -37.10 -8.51
C ASN A 27 -10.22 -37.91 -7.25
N GLN A 28 -10.88 -39.07 -7.15
CA GLN A 28 -10.82 -39.95 -5.99
C GLN A 28 -9.45 -40.61 -5.84
N GLU A 29 -8.86 -41.06 -6.96
CA GLU A 29 -7.60 -41.81 -6.97
C GLU A 29 -6.44 -41.05 -6.33
N TYR A 30 -6.38 -39.75 -6.55
CA TYR A 30 -5.36 -38.86 -5.99
C TYR A 30 -5.37 -38.90 -4.46
N TYR A 31 -6.56 -38.79 -3.86
CA TYR A 31 -6.68 -38.73 -2.38
C TYR A 31 -6.49 -40.12 -1.75
N VAL A 32 -6.99 -41.18 -2.35
CA VAL A 32 -6.79 -42.54 -1.84
C VAL A 32 -5.31 -42.93 -1.81
N LYS A 33 -4.53 -42.44 -2.75
CA LYS A 33 -3.07 -42.64 -2.77
C LYS A 33 -2.31 -41.77 -1.77
N SER A 34 -2.90 -40.71 -1.23
CA SER A 34 -2.24 -39.78 -0.31
C SER A 34 -1.96 -40.42 1.06
N SER A 35 -1.03 -39.83 1.82
CA SER A 35 -0.71 -40.23 3.20
C SER A 35 -1.66 -39.61 4.24
N GLN A 36 -2.52 -38.66 3.86
CA GLN A 36 -3.26 -37.79 4.79
C GLN A 36 -4.02 -38.54 5.89
N LEU A 37 -4.91 -39.48 5.54
CA LEU A 37 -5.69 -40.22 6.53
C LEU A 37 -4.83 -41.10 7.43
N HIS A 38 -3.75 -41.68 6.87
CA HIS A 38 -2.81 -42.52 7.62
C HIS A 38 -2.08 -41.70 8.70
N VAL A 39 -1.62 -40.50 8.33
CA VAL A 39 -0.97 -39.54 9.24
C VAL A 39 -1.96 -39.05 10.31
N TYR A 40 -3.20 -38.76 9.94
CA TYR A 40 -4.24 -38.37 10.89
C TYR A 40 -4.52 -39.46 11.93
N LYS A 41 -4.68 -40.73 11.50
CA LYS A 41 -4.85 -41.85 12.42
C LYS A 41 -3.65 -41.95 13.38
N TYR A 42 -2.43 -41.91 12.86
CA TYR A 42 -1.21 -42.05 13.64
C TYR A 42 -1.12 -40.99 14.76
N TYR A 43 -1.27 -39.71 14.43
CA TYR A 43 -1.20 -38.65 15.42
C TYR A 43 -2.40 -38.61 16.36
N PHE A 44 -3.60 -38.92 15.86
CA PHE A 44 -4.79 -38.99 16.69
C PHE A 44 -4.67 -40.04 17.80
N GLU A 45 -4.22 -41.25 17.48
CA GLU A 45 -4.02 -42.33 18.47
C GLU A 45 -2.91 -42.03 19.50
N GLN A 46 -1.89 -41.25 19.10
CA GLN A 46 -0.84 -40.79 20.03
C GLN A 46 -1.37 -39.70 20.97
N MET A 47 -2.12 -38.76 20.48
CA MET A 47 -2.66 -37.67 21.30
C MET A 47 -3.78 -38.14 22.23
N HIS A 48 -4.57 -39.13 21.83
CA HIS A 48 -5.72 -39.63 22.57
C HIS A 48 -5.48 -41.07 23.06
N ARG A 49 -4.60 -41.19 24.08
CA ARG A 49 -4.27 -42.50 24.66
C ARG A 49 -5.51 -43.26 25.11
N GLY A 50 -5.75 -44.46 24.52
CA GLY A 50 -6.90 -45.33 24.79
C GLY A 50 -8.02 -45.25 23.79
N LEU A 51 -8.00 -44.29 22.82
CA LEU A 51 -8.91 -44.29 21.69
C LEU A 51 -8.20 -44.82 20.45
N LYS A 52 -8.84 -45.76 19.73
CA LYS A 52 -8.32 -46.28 18.46
C LYS A 52 -9.20 -45.85 17.31
N VAL A 53 -8.57 -45.61 16.16
CA VAL A 53 -9.31 -45.38 14.91
C VAL A 53 -9.55 -46.72 14.22
N ASP A 54 -10.81 -47.10 14.13
CA ASP A 54 -11.22 -48.39 13.55
C ASP A 54 -11.18 -48.36 12.03
N ASN A 55 -11.74 -47.31 11.41
CA ASN A 55 -11.78 -47.19 9.98
C ASN A 55 -11.44 -45.75 9.50
N LEU A 56 -10.94 -45.66 8.28
CA LEU A 56 -10.61 -44.44 7.58
C LEU A 56 -11.51 -44.28 6.36
N TYR A 57 -12.11 -43.09 6.21
CA TYR A 57 -13.04 -42.83 5.11
C TYR A 57 -12.76 -41.48 4.45
N TYR A 58 -12.76 -41.48 3.12
CA TYR A 58 -13.00 -40.28 2.34
C TYR A 58 -14.46 -40.17 1.95
N VAL A 59 -15.03 -38.99 2.14
CA VAL A 59 -16.38 -38.64 1.69
C VAL A 59 -16.22 -37.69 0.49
N PHE A 60 -16.44 -38.22 -0.70
CA PHE A 60 -16.31 -37.44 -1.94
C PHE A 60 -17.62 -36.77 -2.30
N ILE A 61 -17.61 -35.43 -2.29
CA ILE A 61 -18.68 -34.58 -2.79
C ILE A 61 -18.30 -34.15 -4.22
N PRO A 62 -19.08 -34.57 -5.23
CA PRO A 62 -18.70 -34.33 -6.62
C PRO A 62 -18.81 -32.87 -7.02
N LYS A 63 -17.84 -32.37 -7.76
CA LYS A 63 -17.88 -31.04 -8.37
C LYS A 63 -18.78 -31.00 -9.58
N ILE A 64 -19.85 -30.22 -9.52
CA ILE A 64 -20.77 -30.01 -10.63
C ILE A 64 -20.27 -28.86 -11.50
N LYS A 65 -19.79 -29.20 -12.72
CA LYS A 65 -19.21 -28.24 -13.66
C LYS A 65 -20.24 -27.82 -14.72
N ILE A 66 -21.27 -27.08 -14.32
CA ILE A 66 -22.20 -26.50 -15.29
C ILE A 66 -22.10 -24.98 -15.28
N ARG A 67 -22.22 -24.40 -16.47
CA ARG A 67 -22.21 -22.93 -16.65
C ARG A 67 -23.57 -22.49 -17.20
N GLN A 68 -23.98 -21.26 -16.86
CA GLN A 68 -25.17 -20.65 -17.45
C GLN A 68 -24.95 -20.48 -18.96
N LYS A 69 -25.96 -20.90 -19.77
CA LYS A 69 -25.92 -20.69 -21.21
C LYS A 69 -26.32 -19.24 -21.54
N LYS A 70 -25.83 -18.69 -22.65
CA LYS A 70 -26.15 -17.31 -23.08
C LYS A 70 -27.63 -17.04 -23.25
N SER A 71 -28.41 -18.07 -23.64
CA SER A 71 -29.88 -18.01 -23.82
C SER A 71 -30.68 -18.36 -22.58
N GLU A 72 -30.04 -18.60 -21.44
CA GLU A 72 -30.66 -19.10 -20.24
C GLU A 72 -30.85 -18.00 -19.18
N THR A 73 -32.05 -17.84 -18.66
CA THR A 73 -32.29 -16.94 -17.53
C THR A 73 -31.68 -17.48 -16.24
N VAL A 74 -31.43 -16.63 -15.26
CA VAL A 74 -30.94 -17.04 -13.94
C VAL A 74 -31.84 -18.06 -13.28
N MET A 75 -33.16 -17.95 -13.47
CA MET A 75 -34.15 -18.85 -12.89
C MET A 75 -34.07 -20.25 -13.53
N THR A 76 -34.03 -20.34 -14.86
CA THR A 76 -33.87 -21.59 -15.58
C THR A 76 -32.55 -22.29 -15.30
N PHE A 77 -31.46 -21.51 -15.20
CA PHE A 77 -30.17 -22.02 -14.76
C PHE A 77 -30.21 -22.61 -13.36
N ARG A 78 -30.78 -21.89 -12.38
CA ARG A 78 -30.94 -22.40 -11.00
C ARG A 78 -31.72 -23.69 -10.94
N ASN A 79 -32.81 -23.83 -11.73
CA ASN A 79 -33.60 -25.03 -11.78
C ASN A 79 -32.82 -26.20 -12.40
N ARG A 80 -32.02 -25.96 -13.43
CA ARG A 80 -31.14 -26.96 -14.02
C ARG A 80 -30.04 -27.36 -13.05
N LEU A 81 -29.42 -26.41 -12.37
CA LEU A 81 -28.41 -26.66 -11.35
C LEU A 81 -28.98 -27.54 -10.22
N LYS A 82 -30.17 -27.22 -9.71
CA LYS A 82 -30.83 -28.02 -8.68
C LYS A 82 -31.07 -29.47 -9.14
N LYS A 83 -31.42 -29.68 -10.40
CA LYS A 83 -31.60 -31.03 -10.97
C LYS A 83 -30.28 -31.80 -11.01
N GLU A 84 -29.19 -31.16 -11.42
CA GLU A 84 -27.86 -31.77 -11.49
C GLU A 84 -27.27 -32.05 -10.09
N VAL A 85 -27.50 -31.15 -9.13
CA VAL A 85 -27.10 -31.37 -7.72
C VAL A 85 -27.83 -32.59 -7.14
N LYS A 86 -29.13 -32.76 -7.43
CA LYS A 86 -29.91 -33.94 -6.95
C LYS A 86 -29.47 -35.25 -7.57
N LYS A 87 -28.84 -35.25 -8.74
CA LYS A 87 -28.29 -36.46 -9.38
C LYS A 87 -26.89 -36.80 -8.86
N ALA A 88 -26.23 -35.84 -8.22
CA ALA A 88 -24.87 -36.02 -7.75
C ALA A 88 -24.88 -36.93 -6.51
N GLU A 89 -24.21 -38.06 -6.60
CA GLU A 89 -24.06 -39.01 -5.51
C GLU A 89 -22.80 -38.74 -4.70
N ILE A 90 -22.98 -38.65 -3.37
CA ILE A 90 -21.84 -38.60 -2.45
C ILE A 90 -21.28 -40.02 -2.34
N LYS A 91 -19.97 -40.16 -2.51
CA LYS A 91 -19.31 -41.46 -2.45
C LYS A 91 -18.50 -41.58 -1.18
N LEU A 92 -18.76 -42.63 -0.42
CA LEU A 92 -17.98 -43.04 0.72
C LEU A 92 -16.94 -44.06 0.28
N VAL A 93 -15.67 -43.78 0.48
CA VAL A 93 -14.57 -44.67 0.12
C VAL A 93 -13.76 -45.01 1.38
N LYS A 94 -13.79 -46.30 1.75
CA LYS A 94 -12.95 -46.81 2.85
C LYS A 94 -11.52 -46.93 2.39
N VAL A 95 -10.58 -46.56 3.23
CA VAL A 95 -9.14 -46.66 3.00
C VAL A 95 -8.51 -47.61 4.03
N GLU A 96 -7.86 -48.64 3.56
CA GLU A 96 -7.12 -49.53 4.48
C GLU A 96 -5.88 -48.82 4.99
N TYR A 97 -5.61 -48.96 6.30
CA TYR A 97 -4.46 -48.28 6.92
C TYR A 97 -3.14 -48.88 6.43
N ASP A 98 -2.22 -48.02 6.06
CA ASP A 98 -0.89 -48.35 5.54
C ASP A 98 0.16 -47.60 6.38
N GLU A 99 0.87 -48.37 7.23
CA GLU A 99 1.89 -47.85 8.11
C GLU A 99 3.11 -47.33 7.34
N ALA A 100 3.42 -47.96 6.19
CA ALA A 100 4.57 -47.51 5.38
C ALA A 100 4.41 -46.08 4.86
N LYS A 101 3.17 -45.60 4.65
CA LYS A 101 2.91 -44.20 4.28
C LYS A 101 3.19 -43.24 5.43
N VAL A 102 2.99 -43.67 6.67
CA VAL A 102 3.33 -42.85 7.87
C VAL A 102 4.85 -42.80 8.04
N GLU A 103 5.52 -43.94 7.91
CA GLU A 103 6.99 -43.99 7.98
C GLU A 103 7.64 -43.13 6.91
N ALA A 104 7.13 -43.20 5.67
CA ALA A 104 7.62 -42.37 4.58
C ALA A 104 7.41 -40.86 4.86
N PHE A 105 6.27 -40.49 5.44
CA PHE A 105 5.97 -39.13 5.84
C PHE A 105 6.91 -38.63 6.96
N LEU A 106 7.13 -39.43 8.01
CA LEU A 106 8.03 -39.10 9.11
C LEU A 106 9.48 -38.96 8.63
N LYS A 107 9.90 -39.84 7.72
CA LYS A 107 11.22 -39.77 7.08
C LYS A 107 11.39 -38.47 6.28
N GLN A 108 10.37 -38.05 5.51
CA GLN A 108 10.40 -36.77 4.78
C GLN A 108 10.50 -35.57 5.74
N ILE A 109 9.79 -35.56 6.87
CA ILE A 109 9.93 -34.48 7.86
C ILE A 109 11.37 -34.43 8.38
N LYS A 110 11.94 -35.58 8.75
CA LYS A 110 13.32 -35.65 9.23
C LYS A 110 14.32 -35.18 8.18
N GLU A 111 14.14 -35.57 6.93
CA GLU A 111 14.96 -35.10 5.80
C GLU A 111 14.87 -33.57 5.63
N ILE A 112 13.67 -32.96 5.84
CA ILE A 112 13.47 -31.49 5.79
C ILE A 112 14.18 -30.82 6.97
N GLU A 113 14.08 -31.37 8.19
CA GLU A 113 14.74 -30.83 9.38
C GLU A 113 16.28 -30.86 9.29
N GLU A 114 16.83 -31.92 8.69
CA GLU A 114 18.26 -32.11 8.49
C GLU A 114 18.81 -31.38 7.24
N CYS A 115 17.93 -30.88 6.38
CA CYS A 115 18.29 -30.23 5.12
C CYS A 115 18.90 -28.84 5.37
N LYS A 116 20.11 -28.62 4.87
CA LYS A 116 20.78 -27.32 4.93
C LYS A 116 20.53 -26.46 3.68
N ASP A 117 20.24 -27.11 2.54
CA ASP A 117 20.04 -26.46 1.25
C ASP A 117 18.67 -26.82 0.66
N TYR A 118 17.78 -25.87 0.60
CA TYR A 118 16.43 -26.06 0.06
C TYR A 118 16.41 -25.78 -1.44
N THR A 119 16.16 -26.82 -2.25
CA THR A 119 15.95 -26.65 -3.68
C THR A 119 14.58 -26.03 -3.98
N LYS A 120 14.59 -24.98 -4.80
CA LYS A 120 13.36 -24.28 -5.20
C LYS A 120 12.51 -25.16 -6.13
N ASN A 121 11.32 -25.54 -5.69
CA ASN A 121 10.37 -26.29 -6.51
C ASN A 121 9.36 -25.32 -7.15
N LYS A 122 9.64 -24.85 -8.37
CA LYS A 122 8.77 -23.92 -9.09
C LYS A 122 7.59 -24.67 -9.74
N THR A 123 6.38 -24.32 -9.32
CA THR A 123 5.12 -24.86 -9.84
C THR A 123 4.17 -23.70 -10.21
N LYS A 124 3.04 -24.03 -10.86
CA LYS A 124 1.97 -23.05 -11.13
C LYS A 124 1.35 -22.45 -9.85
N LEU A 125 1.56 -23.06 -8.70
CA LEU A 125 1.09 -22.54 -7.42
C LEU A 125 1.98 -21.40 -6.91
N CYS A 126 3.15 -21.19 -7.47
CA CYS A 126 4.03 -20.08 -7.09
C CYS A 126 3.40 -18.72 -7.35
N GLU A 127 2.50 -18.59 -8.32
CA GLU A 127 1.73 -17.35 -8.59
C GLU A 127 0.84 -16.92 -7.41
N TYR A 128 0.50 -17.86 -6.51
CA TYR A 128 -0.33 -17.64 -5.32
C TYR A 128 0.43 -17.88 -4.02
N CYS A 129 1.75 -18.02 -4.09
CA CYS A 129 2.60 -18.35 -2.95
C CYS A 129 2.94 -17.08 -2.14
N GLU A 130 2.66 -17.08 -0.86
CA GLU A 130 3.01 -15.99 0.06
C GLU A 130 4.53 -15.75 0.11
N TYR A 131 5.32 -16.78 -0.14
CA TYR A 131 6.77 -16.75 -0.14
C TYR A 131 7.40 -16.54 -1.54
N GLN A 132 6.61 -16.18 -2.56
CA GLN A 132 7.11 -16.00 -3.92
C GLN A 132 8.27 -15.01 -3.97
N GLY A 133 8.12 -13.85 -3.34
CA GLY A 133 9.16 -12.82 -3.29
C GLY A 133 10.46 -13.31 -2.64
N TYR A 134 10.36 -14.05 -1.54
CA TYR A 134 11.49 -14.66 -0.86
C TYR A 134 12.17 -15.73 -1.73
N CYS A 135 11.36 -16.59 -2.34
CA CYS A 135 11.84 -17.69 -3.18
C CYS A 135 12.52 -17.19 -4.45
N GLU A 136 12.07 -16.11 -5.08
CA GLU A 136 12.63 -15.57 -6.33
C GLU A 136 13.87 -14.70 -6.08
N LYS A 137 13.87 -13.89 -5.02
CA LYS A 137 14.92 -12.90 -4.72
C LYS A 137 16.00 -13.38 -3.73
N GLY A 138 15.79 -14.55 -3.10
CA GLY A 138 16.71 -15.08 -2.09
C GLY A 138 16.73 -14.27 -0.80
N GLU A 139 17.90 -14.19 -0.14
CA GLU A 139 18.07 -13.49 1.14
C GLU A 139 17.78 -11.97 1.09
N GLU A 140 17.72 -11.38 -0.10
CA GLU A 140 17.40 -9.95 -0.28
C GLU A 140 15.94 -9.60 0.05
N SER A 141 15.07 -10.59 0.31
CA SER A 141 13.65 -10.38 0.61
C SER A 141 13.29 -10.39 2.10
N MET A 142 14.26 -10.24 3.00
CA MET A 142 13.93 -10.04 4.41
C MET A 142 13.17 -8.73 4.59
N ILE A 143 12.02 -8.77 5.27
CA ILE A 143 11.22 -7.58 5.59
C ILE A 143 12.05 -6.57 6.39
N LEU A 144 12.94 -7.06 7.24
CA LEU A 144 13.86 -6.22 7.99
C LEU A 144 15.17 -6.06 7.20
N PRO A 145 15.64 -4.82 6.98
CA PRO A 145 16.94 -4.57 6.38
C PRO A 145 18.07 -5.02 7.32
N LYS A 146 19.25 -5.25 6.75
CA LYS A 146 20.46 -5.45 7.54
C LYS A 146 20.71 -4.26 8.47
N ASN A 147 21.28 -4.51 9.66
CA ASN A 147 21.61 -3.45 10.61
C ASN A 147 22.87 -2.68 10.16
N GLU A 148 22.77 -2.04 9.02
CA GLU A 148 23.82 -1.23 8.42
C GLU A 148 23.25 0.16 8.08
N LYS A 149 24.05 1.20 8.24
CA LYS A 149 23.66 2.55 7.80
C LYS A 149 23.58 2.57 6.27
N ARG A 150 22.37 2.79 5.72
CA ARG A 150 22.22 2.92 4.27
C ARG A 150 22.73 4.27 3.78
N ASN A 151 23.21 4.31 2.55
CA ASN A 151 23.44 5.55 1.86
C ASN A 151 22.12 6.28 1.60
N ILE A 152 22.12 7.61 1.77
CA ILE A 152 20.95 8.44 1.45
C ILE A 152 20.87 8.54 -0.08
N GLU A 153 19.71 8.19 -0.62
CA GLU A 153 19.46 8.28 -2.07
C GLU A 153 19.25 9.72 -2.50
N LYS A 154 19.63 10.02 -3.73
CA LYS A 154 19.33 11.32 -4.33
C LYS A 154 17.82 11.49 -4.46
N ILE A 155 17.35 12.70 -4.20
CA ILE A 155 15.95 13.07 -4.36
C ILE A 155 15.69 13.22 -5.85
N SER A 156 15.08 12.19 -6.46
CA SER A 156 14.69 12.19 -7.87
C SER A 156 13.25 12.65 -8.04
N LYS A 157 12.37 12.25 -7.13
CA LYS A 157 10.97 12.65 -7.11
C LYS A 157 10.80 13.92 -6.28
N LYS A 158 10.10 14.91 -6.84
CA LYS A 158 9.81 16.19 -6.16
C LYS A 158 8.35 16.21 -5.73
N VAL A 159 8.07 16.32 -4.44
CA VAL A 159 6.72 16.46 -3.89
C VAL A 159 6.63 17.81 -3.18
N ILE A 160 5.85 18.72 -3.74
CA ILE A 160 5.85 20.13 -3.33
C ILE A 160 4.44 20.57 -3.03
N TRP A 161 4.26 21.30 -1.95
CA TRP A 161 3.02 21.97 -1.63
C TRP A 161 3.25 23.49 -1.64
N ILE A 162 2.61 24.18 -2.58
CA ILE A 162 2.65 25.63 -2.69
C ILE A 162 1.30 26.24 -2.31
N TYR A 163 1.34 27.36 -1.63
CA TYR A 163 0.14 28.12 -1.29
C TYR A 163 0.38 29.63 -1.40
N GLY A 164 -0.67 30.41 -1.53
CA GLY A 164 -0.55 31.87 -1.66
C GLY A 164 -1.88 32.51 -2.06
N ALA A 165 -1.90 33.84 -2.12
CA ALA A 165 -3.06 34.62 -2.49
C ALA A 165 -3.61 34.24 -3.86
N PRO A 166 -4.89 34.45 -4.14
CA PRO A 166 -5.43 34.41 -5.50
C PRO A 166 -4.58 35.29 -6.44
N PHE A 167 -4.39 34.84 -7.68
CA PHE A 167 -3.62 35.54 -8.72
C PHE A 167 -2.12 35.67 -8.47
N SER A 168 -1.55 35.01 -7.46
CA SER A 168 -0.11 35.04 -7.20
C SER A 168 0.74 34.23 -8.21
N GLY A 169 0.12 33.52 -9.15
CA GLY A 169 0.82 32.77 -10.21
C GLY A 169 1.09 31.29 -9.89
N LYS A 170 0.44 30.71 -8.89
CA LYS A 170 0.61 29.30 -8.49
C LYS A 170 0.41 28.30 -9.61
N THR A 171 -0.73 28.37 -10.29
CA THR A 171 -1.07 27.46 -11.40
C THR A 171 -0.11 27.65 -12.58
N THR A 172 0.25 28.91 -12.93
CA THR A 172 1.23 29.21 -13.96
C THR A 172 2.62 28.68 -13.63
N PHE A 173 3.03 28.73 -12.38
CA PHE A 173 4.29 28.11 -11.95
C PHE A 173 4.24 26.59 -12.06
N ALA A 174 3.15 25.97 -11.61
CA ALA A 174 3.01 24.52 -11.67
C ALA A 174 2.97 24.02 -13.13
N SER A 175 2.48 24.81 -14.08
CA SER A 175 2.47 24.45 -15.51
C SER A 175 3.87 24.47 -16.16
N GLN A 176 4.89 25.04 -15.51
CA GLN A 176 6.27 24.98 -16.00
C GLN A 176 6.90 23.59 -15.84
N PHE A 177 6.29 22.73 -15.04
CA PHE A 177 6.79 21.37 -14.88
C PHE A 177 6.51 20.54 -16.13
N LYS A 178 7.48 19.70 -16.48
CA LYS A 178 7.44 18.93 -17.72
C LYS A 178 6.33 17.86 -17.71
N ASP A 179 5.67 17.68 -18.84
CA ASP A 179 4.67 16.63 -19.09
C ASP A 179 3.64 16.55 -17.94
N ALA A 180 3.06 17.71 -17.58
CA ALA A 180 2.16 17.85 -16.46
C ALA A 180 0.69 17.55 -16.83
N ILE A 181 -0.03 16.91 -15.89
CA ILE A 181 -1.49 16.85 -15.88
C ILE A 181 -2.02 17.61 -14.68
N ASN A 182 -3.00 18.48 -14.91
CA ASN A 182 -3.66 19.26 -13.86
C ASN A 182 -4.98 18.59 -13.45
N ILE A 183 -5.08 18.19 -12.20
CA ILE A 183 -6.31 17.73 -11.57
C ILE A 183 -6.99 18.99 -11.00
N ASN A 184 -7.88 19.57 -11.80
CA ASN A 184 -8.48 20.88 -11.54
C ASN A 184 -9.79 20.75 -10.77
N THR A 185 -9.89 21.42 -9.64
CA THR A 185 -11.07 21.37 -8.75
C THR A 185 -11.82 22.71 -8.66
N ASP A 186 -11.23 23.80 -9.15
CA ASP A 186 -11.81 25.15 -9.04
C ASP A 186 -12.41 25.69 -10.34
N GLY A 187 -12.20 24.99 -11.47
CA GLY A 187 -12.68 25.41 -12.79
C GLY A 187 -11.87 26.53 -13.46
N ASN A 188 -10.76 26.97 -12.84
CA ASN A 188 -9.97 28.14 -13.25
C ASN A 188 -8.74 27.77 -14.09
N ILE A 189 -8.91 27.00 -15.15
CA ILE A 189 -7.79 26.50 -15.98
C ILE A 189 -7.62 27.24 -17.32
N LYS A 190 -8.48 28.23 -17.64
CA LYS A 190 -8.57 28.85 -18.96
C LYS A 190 -7.31 29.56 -19.45
N CYS A 191 -6.44 29.98 -18.53
CA CYS A 191 -5.22 30.74 -18.84
C CYS A 191 -3.94 29.89 -18.81
N VAL A 192 -4.09 28.56 -18.75
CA VAL A 192 -2.95 27.61 -18.67
C VAL A 192 -3.15 26.56 -19.75
N ASP A 193 -2.09 26.24 -20.48
CA ASP A 193 -2.08 25.29 -21.60
C ASP A 193 -1.80 23.84 -21.21
N THR A 194 -1.81 23.54 -19.91
CA THR A 194 -1.56 22.20 -19.36
C THR A 194 -2.80 21.31 -19.56
N PRO A 195 -2.65 20.07 -20.02
CA PRO A 195 -3.74 19.08 -20.01
C PRO A 195 -4.36 18.96 -18.61
N PHE A 196 -5.70 18.89 -18.56
CA PHE A 196 -6.38 18.85 -17.28
C PHE A 196 -7.54 17.88 -17.23
N VAL A 197 -7.87 17.44 -16.01
CA VAL A 197 -9.11 16.72 -15.68
C VAL A 197 -9.91 17.58 -14.70
N ALA A 198 -11.13 17.94 -15.07
CA ALA A 198 -12.03 18.67 -14.18
C ALA A 198 -12.64 17.72 -13.14
N ILE A 199 -12.46 18.05 -11.86
CA ILE A 199 -13.04 17.33 -10.72
C ILE A 199 -14.27 18.08 -10.27
N LYS A 200 -15.42 17.63 -10.73
CA LYS A 200 -16.74 18.19 -10.44
C LYS A 200 -17.79 17.09 -10.42
N ASP A 201 -18.92 17.37 -9.80
CA ASP A 201 -20.09 16.51 -9.90
C ASP A 201 -20.56 16.41 -11.36
N GLU A 202 -20.81 15.21 -11.84
CA GLU A 202 -21.34 14.94 -13.17
C GLU A 202 -22.74 14.33 -13.03
N VAL A 203 -23.66 14.77 -13.87
CA VAL A 203 -25.03 14.25 -13.92
C VAL A 203 -25.30 13.79 -15.34
N GLU A 204 -25.44 12.50 -15.53
CA GLU A 204 -25.82 11.88 -16.80
C GLU A 204 -27.30 11.54 -16.75
N VAL A 205 -28.03 11.95 -17.77
CA VAL A 205 -29.47 11.66 -17.96
C VAL A 205 -29.60 10.70 -19.13
N ASP A 206 -29.94 9.44 -18.86
CA ASP A 206 -30.25 8.44 -19.88
C ASP A 206 -31.74 8.07 -19.79
N GLY A 207 -32.56 8.70 -20.67
CA GLY A 207 -34.00 8.53 -20.68
C GLY A 207 -34.67 8.96 -19.37
N ARG A 208 -35.15 7.98 -18.57
CA ARG A 208 -35.77 8.23 -17.26
C ARG A 208 -34.82 8.03 -16.08
N MET A 209 -33.58 7.61 -16.36
CA MET A 209 -32.58 7.36 -15.30
C MET A 209 -31.63 8.55 -15.23
N THR A 210 -31.39 9.04 -14.01
CA THR A 210 -30.39 10.05 -13.73
C THR A 210 -29.29 9.39 -12.90
N LYS A 211 -28.08 9.37 -13.44
CA LYS A 211 -26.88 8.90 -12.71
C LYS A 211 -26.08 10.13 -12.28
N ARG A 212 -25.80 10.26 -11.01
CA ARG A 212 -24.92 11.27 -10.47
C ARG A 212 -23.60 10.62 -10.05
N THR A 213 -22.50 11.17 -10.51
CA THR A 213 -21.15 10.80 -10.08
C THR A 213 -20.58 11.98 -9.29
N LEU A 214 -20.21 11.76 -8.06
CA LEU A 214 -19.66 12.84 -7.22
C LEU A 214 -18.21 13.16 -7.62
N ALA A 215 -17.82 14.41 -7.44
CA ALA A 215 -16.46 14.89 -7.73
C ALA A 215 -15.36 14.04 -7.05
N TRP A 216 -15.58 13.61 -5.82
CA TRP A 216 -14.63 12.74 -5.11
C TRP A 216 -14.52 11.34 -5.72
N GLU A 217 -15.60 10.77 -6.24
CA GLU A 217 -15.57 9.49 -6.97
C GLU A 217 -14.76 9.63 -8.25
N LYS A 218 -14.98 10.72 -8.99
CA LYS A 218 -14.19 11.07 -10.18
C LYS A 218 -12.70 11.20 -9.86
N PHE A 219 -12.36 11.86 -8.76
CA PHE A 219 -10.98 11.95 -8.31
C PHE A 219 -10.36 10.59 -8.01
N LYS A 220 -11.08 9.69 -7.33
CA LYS A 220 -10.60 8.31 -7.09
C LYS A 220 -10.40 7.52 -8.38
N GLU A 221 -11.26 7.70 -9.37
CA GLU A 221 -11.11 7.11 -10.71
C GLU A 221 -9.84 7.63 -11.39
N VAL A 222 -9.59 8.94 -11.34
CA VAL A 222 -8.36 9.55 -11.90
C VAL A 222 -7.12 8.98 -11.20
N VAL A 223 -7.12 8.87 -9.88
CA VAL A 223 -6.01 8.26 -9.14
C VAL A 223 -5.79 6.80 -9.58
N ALA A 224 -6.85 6.02 -9.72
CA ALA A 224 -6.77 4.62 -10.16
C ALA A 224 -6.28 4.50 -11.62
N GLU A 225 -6.58 5.47 -12.47
CA GLU A 225 -6.07 5.51 -13.85
C GLU A 225 -4.57 5.88 -13.88
N LEU A 226 -4.16 6.85 -13.07
CA LEU A 226 -2.75 7.23 -12.93
C LEU A 226 -1.90 6.08 -12.36
N GLU A 227 -2.46 5.22 -11.49
CA GLU A 227 -1.77 4.03 -10.97
C GLU A 227 -1.42 3.01 -12.05
N LYS A 228 -2.24 2.90 -13.10
CA LYS A 228 -1.97 1.97 -14.21
C LYS A 228 -0.75 2.39 -15.02
N LYS A 229 -0.34 3.65 -14.92
CA LYS A 229 0.81 4.22 -15.62
C LYS A 229 0.78 4.03 -17.15
N GLN A 230 -0.42 3.99 -17.73
CA GLN A 230 -0.64 3.88 -19.17
C GLN A 230 -0.76 5.27 -19.80
N ASN A 231 0.14 6.17 -19.44
CA ASN A 231 0.19 7.55 -19.89
C ASN A 231 1.63 8.06 -19.91
N ASP A 232 1.88 9.18 -20.59
CA ASP A 232 3.19 9.81 -20.75
C ASP A 232 3.45 10.97 -19.79
N PHE A 233 2.55 11.20 -18.84
CA PHE A 233 2.72 12.27 -17.85
C PHE A 233 3.86 11.97 -16.89
N LYS A 234 4.56 13.03 -16.50
CA LYS A 234 5.64 12.99 -15.51
C LYS A 234 5.33 13.77 -14.24
N THR A 235 4.40 14.72 -14.35
CA THR A 235 4.02 15.61 -13.27
C THR A 235 2.53 15.57 -13.02
N ILE A 236 2.14 15.43 -11.76
CA ILE A 236 0.76 15.54 -11.31
C ILE A 236 0.60 16.85 -10.55
N ILE A 237 -0.36 17.68 -10.97
CA ILE A 237 -0.74 18.92 -10.29
C ILE A 237 -2.14 18.74 -9.69
N VAL A 238 -2.33 19.10 -8.43
CA VAL A 238 -3.64 19.14 -7.77
C VAL A 238 -3.97 20.60 -7.45
N ASP A 239 -4.95 21.17 -8.15
CA ASP A 239 -5.31 22.59 -8.10
C ASP A 239 -6.82 22.78 -7.90
N VAL A 240 -7.32 23.00 -6.69
CA VAL A 240 -6.67 23.25 -5.39
C VAL A 240 -7.09 22.23 -4.32
N LEU A 241 -6.28 22.04 -3.26
CA LEU A 241 -6.52 21.03 -2.23
C LEU A 241 -7.75 21.30 -1.37
N GLU A 242 -8.05 22.54 -1.04
CA GLU A 242 -9.21 22.88 -0.20
C GLU A 242 -10.53 22.49 -0.85
N HIS A 243 -10.68 22.69 -2.15
CA HIS A 243 -11.88 22.25 -2.89
C HIS A 243 -11.92 20.73 -2.97
N LEU A 244 -10.76 20.08 -3.19
CA LEU A 244 -10.69 18.63 -3.21
C LEU A 244 -11.11 18.04 -1.84
N TYR A 245 -10.70 18.70 -0.74
CA TYR A 245 -11.11 18.30 0.60
C TYR A 245 -12.63 18.45 0.82
N GLU A 246 -13.20 19.54 0.30
CA GLU A 246 -14.65 19.78 0.36
C GLU A 246 -15.42 18.70 -0.45
N HIS A 247 -14.95 18.32 -1.63
CA HIS A 247 -15.54 17.21 -2.39
C HIS A 247 -15.50 15.89 -1.64
N CYS A 248 -14.41 15.61 -0.91
CA CYS A 248 -14.32 14.45 -0.04
C CYS A 248 -15.34 14.54 1.11
N ARG A 249 -15.52 15.72 1.71
CA ARG A 249 -16.50 15.94 2.77
C ARG A 249 -17.92 15.64 2.29
N LEU A 250 -18.30 16.21 1.16
CA LEU A 250 -19.63 16.01 0.57
C LEU A 250 -19.89 14.53 0.24
N TYR A 251 -18.90 13.85 -0.33
CA TYR A 251 -18.97 12.41 -0.60
C TYR A 251 -19.21 11.58 0.67
N ILE A 252 -18.46 11.83 1.73
CA ILE A 252 -18.61 11.09 3.00
C ILE A 252 -19.97 11.41 3.65
N TYR A 253 -20.42 12.66 3.58
CA TYR A 253 -21.73 13.06 4.12
C TYR A 253 -22.87 12.34 3.39
N GLU A 254 -22.81 12.24 2.06
CA GLU A 254 -23.79 11.50 1.27
C GLU A 254 -23.77 10.01 1.62
N GLN A 255 -22.58 9.39 1.76
CA GLN A 255 -22.41 8.00 2.19
C GLN A 255 -22.98 7.71 3.58
N MET A 256 -22.97 8.69 4.47
CA MET A 256 -23.47 8.56 5.84
C MET A 256 -24.93 9.02 5.99
N GLY A 257 -25.55 9.54 4.92
CA GLY A 257 -26.90 10.10 4.99
C GLY A 257 -26.99 11.38 5.85
N ILE A 258 -25.88 12.12 5.97
CA ILE A 258 -25.80 13.37 6.74
C ILE A 258 -26.26 14.51 5.83
N THR A 259 -27.30 15.22 6.26
CA THR A 259 -27.84 16.38 5.52
C THR A 259 -27.37 17.71 6.09
N HIS A 260 -27.02 17.73 7.38
CA HIS A 260 -26.54 18.92 8.08
C HIS A 260 -25.34 18.61 8.96
N GLU A 261 -24.40 19.56 9.09
CA GLU A 261 -23.18 19.39 9.89
C GLU A 261 -23.41 19.03 11.36
N SER A 262 -24.58 19.39 11.91
CA SER A 262 -24.96 19.07 13.29
C SER A 262 -25.35 17.62 13.51
N ASP A 263 -25.63 16.84 12.47
CA ASP A 263 -26.29 15.53 12.60
C ASP A 263 -25.34 14.43 13.13
N ASP A 264 -24.07 14.42 12.76
CA ASP A 264 -23.03 13.57 13.37
C ASP A 264 -21.61 14.11 13.08
N SER A 265 -21.28 15.24 13.68
CA SER A 265 -20.06 15.97 13.33
C SER A 265 -18.76 15.21 13.65
N PHE A 266 -18.70 14.47 14.76
CA PHE A 266 -17.43 13.90 15.22
C PHE A 266 -16.97 12.69 14.38
N ARG A 267 -17.84 11.73 14.15
CA ARG A 267 -17.53 10.53 13.36
C ARG A 267 -17.35 10.84 11.89
N ALA A 268 -18.17 11.76 11.35
CA ALA A 268 -18.08 12.18 9.97
C ALA A 268 -16.73 12.85 9.68
N TRP A 269 -16.29 13.78 10.53
CA TRP A 269 -15.01 14.46 10.36
C TRP A 269 -13.81 13.52 10.42
N ASP A 270 -13.86 12.49 11.24
CA ASP A 270 -12.79 11.49 11.31
C ASP A 270 -12.73 10.65 10.04
N LYS A 271 -13.88 10.24 9.50
CA LYS A 271 -13.97 9.54 8.22
C LYS A 271 -13.49 10.39 7.05
N VAL A 272 -13.94 11.66 6.98
CA VAL A 272 -13.50 12.61 5.95
C VAL A 272 -11.98 12.74 5.95
N ARG A 273 -11.39 12.95 7.13
CA ARG A 273 -9.95 13.08 7.28
C ARG A 273 -9.21 11.84 6.83
N SER A 274 -9.66 10.67 7.28
CA SER A 274 -9.02 9.40 6.94
C SER A 274 -9.11 9.10 5.44
N GLU A 275 -10.29 9.27 4.84
CA GLU A 275 -10.51 9.04 3.41
C GLU A 275 -9.65 9.98 2.55
N PHE A 276 -9.67 11.29 2.89
CA PHE A 276 -8.90 12.29 2.17
C PHE A 276 -7.40 12.02 2.22
N LEU A 277 -6.85 11.83 3.43
CA LEU A 277 -5.42 11.64 3.62
C LEU A 277 -4.91 10.32 3.03
N ASN A 278 -5.70 9.25 3.12
CA ASN A 278 -5.34 7.97 2.52
C ASN A 278 -5.30 8.07 0.98
N THR A 279 -6.31 8.71 0.37
CA THR A 279 -6.35 8.89 -1.08
C THR A 279 -5.26 9.85 -1.57
N LEU A 280 -5.01 10.94 -0.83
CA LEU A 280 -3.92 11.87 -1.15
C LEU A 280 -2.55 11.21 -1.01
N LYS A 281 -2.33 10.43 0.06
CA LYS A 281 -1.09 9.66 0.24
C LYS A 281 -0.87 8.67 -0.90
N ARG A 282 -1.94 7.98 -1.33
CA ARG A 282 -1.90 7.07 -2.47
C ARG A 282 -1.45 7.81 -3.73
N LEU A 283 -2.04 8.98 -4.04
CA LEU A 283 -1.62 9.82 -5.18
C LEU A 283 -0.16 10.27 -5.07
N ILE A 284 0.27 10.78 -3.90
CA ILE A 284 1.64 11.25 -3.68
C ILE A 284 2.67 10.13 -3.87
N THR A 285 2.34 8.89 -3.52
CA THR A 285 3.25 7.75 -3.62
C THR A 285 3.34 7.13 -5.01
N LEU A 286 2.49 7.55 -5.96
CA LEU A 286 2.58 7.09 -7.35
C LEU A 286 3.96 7.38 -7.95
N ASP A 287 4.42 6.51 -8.83
CA ASP A 287 5.73 6.63 -9.48
C ASP A 287 5.69 7.67 -10.63
N TYR A 288 5.62 8.95 -10.27
CA TYR A 288 5.76 10.11 -11.14
C TYR A 288 6.93 10.97 -10.66
N GLU A 289 7.55 11.71 -11.59
CA GLU A 289 8.72 12.53 -11.27
C GLU A 289 8.39 13.68 -10.31
N ASN A 290 7.21 14.30 -10.48
CA ASN A 290 6.80 15.43 -9.67
C ASN A 290 5.34 15.33 -9.24
N VAL A 291 5.04 15.78 -8.02
CA VAL A 291 3.68 16.01 -7.53
C VAL A 291 3.63 17.42 -6.94
N VAL A 292 2.78 18.27 -7.49
CA VAL A 292 2.59 19.66 -7.06
C VAL A 292 1.21 19.82 -6.49
N LEU A 293 1.13 20.13 -5.21
CA LEU A 293 -0.11 20.43 -4.51
C LEU A 293 -0.25 21.95 -4.41
N ILE A 294 -1.45 22.47 -4.72
CA ILE A 294 -1.73 23.90 -4.70
C ILE A 294 -2.85 24.19 -3.70
N SER A 295 -2.72 25.26 -2.93
CA SER A 295 -3.75 25.80 -2.05
C SER A 295 -3.79 27.32 -2.12
N HIS A 296 -4.94 27.91 -1.75
CA HIS A 296 -4.98 29.32 -1.41
C HIS A 296 -4.43 29.56 -0.01
N GLU A 297 -4.04 30.78 0.29
CA GLU A 297 -3.68 31.17 1.65
C GLU A 297 -4.91 31.61 2.45
N ASP A 298 -4.89 31.29 3.73
CA ASP A 298 -5.84 31.80 4.72
C ASP A 298 -5.14 32.83 5.59
N THR A 299 -5.67 34.05 5.58
CA THR A 299 -5.22 35.17 6.40
C THR A 299 -6.28 35.64 7.39
N SER A 300 -7.33 34.83 7.58
CA SER A 300 -8.49 35.20 8.41
C SER A 300 -8.28 34.97 9.91
N LYS A 301 -7.24 34.20 10.29
CA LYS A 301 -7.01 33.82 11.68
C LYS A 301 -5.84 34.55 12.32
N ASP A 302 -6.13 35.17 13.46
CA ASP A 302 -5.10 35.73 14.33
C ASP A 302 -4.59 34.68 15.31
N ILE A 303 -3.27 34.66 15.50
CA ILE A 303 -2.61 33.89 16.56
C ILE A 303 -2.06 34.84 17.62
N THR A 304 -2.08 34.41 18.88
CA THR A 304 -1.47 35.18 19.97
C THR A 304 -0.01 34.76 20.12
N LYS A 305 0.93 35.66 19.86
CA LYS A 305 2.36 35.42 20.11
C LYS A 305 2.64 35.40 21.63
N ARG A 306 3.76 34.80 22.02
CA ARG A 306 4.31 34.93 23.38
C ARG A 306 4.58 36.40 23.65
N GLY A 307 3.74 37.04 24.53
CA GLY A 307 3.82 38.47 24.79
C GLY A 307 2.49 39.22 24.56
N ALA A 308 1.40 38.47 24.27
CA ALA A 308 0.02 38.99 24.10
C ALA A 308 -0.29 39.78 22.81
N ASP A 309 0.66 39.90 21.87
CA ASP A 309 0.38 40.51 20.57
C ASP A 309 -0.38 39.53 19.65
N LYS A 310 -1.51 39.98 19.10
CA LYS A 310 -2.26 39.30 18.09
C LYS A 310 -1.61 39.56 16.71
N VAL A 311 -1.27 38.52 16.00
CA VAL A 311 -0.69 38.60 14.65
C VAL A 311 -1.44 37.67 13.72
N THR A 312 -1.77 38.13 12.53
CA THR A 312 -2.44 37.33 11.51
C THR A 312 -1.56 36.15 11.07
N ALA A 313 -2.08 34.94 11.22
CA ALA A 313 -1.40 33.73 10.73
C ALA A 313 -1.56 33.63 9.21
N ILE A 314 -0.47 33.27 8.54
CA ILE A 314 -0.43 33.03 7.09
C ILE A 314 -0.22 31.54 6.86
N LYS A 315 -1.23 30.85 6.37
CA LYS A 315 -1.21 29.40 6.20
C LYS A 315 -2.06 28.96 5.00
N PRO A 316 -1.90 27.74 4.52
CA PRO A 316 -2.83 27.17 3.53
C PRO A 316 -4.28 27.15 4.04
N ASN A 317 -5.22 27.39 3.14
CA ASN A 317 -6.66 27.41 3.46
C ASN A 317 -7.22 25.99 3.63
N ILE A 318 -6.65 25.24 4.55
CA ILE A 318 -7.09 23.90 4.94
C ILE A 318 -6.97 23.73 6.45
N GLY A 319 -7.79 22.86 7.04
CA GLY A 319 -7.79 22.65 8.47
C GLY A 319 -6.40 22.31 9.02
N GLU A 320 -5.97 22.95 10.12
CA GLU A 320 -4.61 22.87 10.64
C GLU A 320 -4.10 21.44 10.88
N LYS A 321 -4.95 20.56 11.46
CA LYS A 321 -4.59 19.14 11.67
C LYS A 321 -4.31 18.40 10.37
N ILE A 322 -4.98 18.77 9.29
CA ILE A 322 -4.79 18.18 7.95
C ILE A 322 -3.55 18.78 7.31
N ALA A 323 -3.38 20.12 7.42
CA ALA A 323 -2.22 20.83 6.92
C ALA A 323 -0.90 20.25 7.45
N LEU A 324 -0.83 19.99 8.77
CA LEU A 324 0.34 19.38 9.41
C LEU A 324 0.64 17.96 8.87
N GLN A 325 -0.40 17.17 8.60
CA GLN A 325 -0.22 15.83 8.06
C GLN A 325 0.24 15.86 6.59
N ILE A 326 -0.32 16.77 5.78
CA ILE A 326 0.12 16.97 4.38
C ILE A 326 1.57 17.46 4.34
N ALA A 327 1.94 18.44 5.19
CA ALA A 327 3.31 18.92 5.31
C ALA A 327 4.30 17.79 5.68
N GLY A 328 3.84 16.82 6.46
CA GLY A 328 4.59 15.59 6.74
C GLY A 328 4.79 14.64 5.54
N MET A 329 4.06 14.82 4.44
CA MET A 329 4.12 13.94 3.25
C MET A 329 4.92 14.54 2.10
N VAL A 330 5.19 15.87 2.13
CA VAL A 330 5.86 16.60 1.05
C VAL A 330 7.30 16.93 1.39
N ASP A 331 8.10 17.25 0.38
CA ASP A 331 9.50 17.67 0.56
C ASP A 331 9.59 19.13 1.00
N ILE A 332 8.75 19.97 0.43
CA ILE A 332 8.72 21.42 0.64
C ILE A 332 7.26 21.90 0.77
N VAL A 333 7.03 22.77 1.74
CA VAL A 333 5.87 23.65 1.81
C VAL A 333 6.35 25.07 1.64
N ALA A 334 5.89 25.75 0.57
CA ALA A 334 6.37 27.09 0.24
C ALA A 334 5.21 28.04 -0.04
N ARG A 335 5.37 29.28 0.40
CA ARG A 335 4.46 30.37 0.12
C ARG A 335 4.82 31.08 -1.18
N VAL A 336 3.86 31.25 -2.07
CA VAL A 336 3.99 32.11 -3.25
C VAL A 336 3.61 33.54 -2.87
N VAL A 337 4.55 34.45 -3.02
CA VAL A 337 4.37 35.87 -2.73
C VAL A 337 4.42 36.65 -4.04
N ALA A 338 3.42 37.49 -4.28
CA ALA A 338 3.38 38.43 -5.39
C ALA A 338 3.50 39.84 -4.81
N ASP A 339 4.54 40.57 -5.21
CA ASP A 339 4.77 41.96 -4.86
C ASP A 339 5.01 42.77 -6.15
N GLY A 340 3.97 43.47 -6.60
CA GLY A 340 3.94 44.10 -7.91
C GLY A 340 4.14 43.10 -9.04
N GLU A 341 5.20 43.30 -9.83
CA GLU A 341 5.58 42.40 -10.92
C GLU A 341 6.46 41.22 -10.46
N GLN A 342 7.05 41.31 -9.28
CA GLN A 342 7.92 40.26 -8.74
C GLN A 342 7.08 39.16 -8.10
N ARG A 343 7.43 37.94 -8.42
CA ARG A 343 6.84 36.74 -7.81
C ARG A 343 7.93 35.84 -7.28
N THR A 344 7.79 35.46 -6.00
CA THR A 344 8.79 34.65 -5.31
C THR A 344 8.16 33.45 -4.65
N LEU A 345 8.96 32.40 -4.50
CA LEU A 345 8.65 31.21 -3.73
C LEU A 345 9.43 31.27 -2.42
N ASN A 346 8.73 31.37 -1.31
CA ASN A 346 9.32 31.61 0.00
C ASN A 346 9.23 30.35 0.86
N PHE A 347 10.39 29.86 1.32
CA PHE A 347 10.53 28.66 2.16
C PHE A 347 10.63 29.00 3.65
N LYS A 348 10.57 30.29 4.04
CA LYS A 348 10.65 30.69 5.43
C LYS A 348 9.47 30.14 6.21
N SER A 349 9.77 29.55 7.35
CA SER A 349 8.79 29.13 8.36
C SER A 349 9.07 29.86 9.66
N ASN A 350 8.02 30.35 10.29
CA ASN A 350 8.09 30.93 11.62
C ASN A 350 6.72 30.73 12.33
N GLU A 351 6.55 31.33 13.51
CA GLU A 351 5.31 31.23 14.29
C GLU A 351 4.07 31.76 13.55
N VAL A 352 4.24 32.56 12.52
CA VAL A 352 3.17 33.23 11.74
C VAL A 352 2.98 32.60 10.38
N ILE A 353 4.07 32.22 9.72
CA ILE A 353 4.08 31.71 8.35
C ILE A 353 4.23 30.19 8.38
N PHE A 354 3.25 29.48 7.82
CA PHE A 354 3.29 28.04 7.65
C PHE A 354 4.20 27.68 6.47
N GLY A 355 5.24 26.92 6.70
CA GLY A 355 6.18 26.54 5.64
C GLY A 355 7.30 25.66 6.14
N GLY A 356 8.27 25.40 5.29
CA GLY A 356 9.43 24.60 5.62
C GLY A 356 9.62 23.40 4.69
N GLY A 357 10.61 22.58 4.97
CA GLY A 357 10.91 21.42 4.14
C GLY A 357 11.93 20.48 4.75
N ARG A 358 12.11 19.33 4.11
CA ARG A 358 13.10 18.32 4.48
C ARG A 358 14.43 18.51 3.74
N LEU A 359 14.44 19.37 2.72
CA LEU A 359 15.63 19.62 1.93
C LEU A 359 16.65 20.44 2.72
N GLN A 360 17.88 19.99 2.72
CA GLN A 360 18.99 20.78 3.26
C GLN A 360 19.42 21.79 2.20
N THR A 361 18.92 23.01 2.29
CA THR A 361 19.23 24.12 1.39
C THR A 361 19.46 25.40 2.18
N THR A 362 20.31 26.27 1.64
CA THR A 362 20.53 27.62 2.17
C THR A 362 19.50 28.62 1.64
N ALA A 363 18.79 28.27 0.58
CA ALA A 363 17.79 29.13 -0.05
C ALA A 363 16.59 29.36 0.88
N LYS A 364 16.28 30.62 1.18
CA LYS A 364 15.12 31.04 1.96
C LYS A 364 13.98 31.54 1.06
N GLU A 365 14.34 32.03 -0.11
CA GLU A 365 13.45 32.62 -1.10
C GLU A 365 14.11 32.53 -2.48
N ILE A 366 13.32 32.20 -3.49
CA ILE A 366 13.77 32.15 -4.89
C ILE A 366 12.74 32.85 -5.79
N ALA A 367 13.11 33.19 -7.01
CA ALA A 367 12.13 33.61 -8.01
C ALA A 367 11.13 32.47 -8.28
N LEU A 368 9.88 32.80 -8.61
CA LEU A 368 8.83 31.83 -8.92
C LEU A 368 9.05 31.25 -10.33
N ASP A 369 10.09 30.44 -10.45
CA ASP A 369 10.54 29.80 -11.68
C ASP A 369 10.96 28.36 -11.40
N PHE A 370 10.63 27.43 -12.31
CA PHE A 370 10.93 26.01 -12.14
C PHE A 370 12.44 25.73 -12.11
N LYS A 371 13.24 26.44 -12.93
CA LYS A 371 14.70 26.25 -12.97
C LYS A 371 15.37 26.68 -11.66
N GLU A 372 14.86 27.74 -11.03
CA GLU A 372 15.34 28.14 -9.72
C GLU A 372 15.02 27.10 -8.64
N LEU A 373 13.84 26.50 -8.71
CA LEU A 373 13.49 25.39 -7.83
C LEU A 373 14.36 24.14 -8.07
N GLU A 374 14.69 23.82 -9.32
CA GLU A 374 15.61 22.71 -9.63
C GLU A 374 16.98 22.92 -8.96
N LYS A 375 17.52 24.14 -8.95
CA LYS A 375 18.78 24.46 -8.27
C LYS A 375 18.72 24.14 -6.77
N VAL A 376 17.58 24.37 -6.12
CA VAL A 376 17.38 24.03 -4.69
C VAL A 376 17.47 22.52 -4.47
N TYR A 377 16.86 21.72 -5.33
CA TYR A 377 16.97 20.27 -5.25
C TYR A 377 18.37 19.76 -5.59
N ASP A 378 19.05 20.40 -6.55
CA ASP A 378 20.44 20.06 -6.90
C ASP A 378 21.41 20.38 -5.76
N GLU A 379 21.22 21.51 -5.05
CA GLU A 379 22.00 21.85 -3.85
C GLU A 379 21.80 20.79 -2.76
N ALA A 380 20.55 20.41 -2.46
CA ALA A 380 20.25 19.38 -1.49
C ALA A 380 20.88 18.02 -1.88
N ASN A 381 20.82 17.65 -3.16
CA ASN A 381 21.43 16.43 -3.67
C ASN A 381 22.95 16.42 -3.60
N LYS A 382 23.62 17.56 -3.80
CA LYS A 382 25.08 17.70 -3.59
C LYS A 382 25.46 17.47 -2.14
N GLY A 383 24.69 18.02 -1.20
CA GLY A 383 24.87 17.78 0.24
C GLY A 383 24.76 16.29 0.61
N ILE A 384 23.81 15.57 0.01
CA ILE A 384 23.63 14.11 0.20
C ILE A 384 24.85 13.33 -0.28
N VAL A 385 25.38 13.66 -1.47
CA VAL A 385 26.58 12.99 -2.02
C VAL A 385 27.80 13.22 -1.13
N GLY A 386 28.01 14.44 -0.66
CA GLY A 386 29.08 14.76 0.27
C GLY A 386 29.00 13.97 1.58
N ALA A 387 27.81 13.89 2.17
CA ALA A 387 27.59 13.12 3.40
C ALA A 387 27.82 11.62 3.22
N ASN A 388 27.44 11.04 2.08
CA ASN A 388 27.68 9.64 1.78
C ASN A 388 29.17 9.33 1.58
N ASN A 389 29.92 10.19 0.90
CA ASN A 389 31.36 10.02 0.70
C ASN A 389 32.10 10.02 2.05
N THR A 390 31.82 10.97 2.92
CA THR A 390 32.41 11.02 4.27
C THR A 390 32.10 9.76 5.09
N ARG A 391 30.89 9.22 4.97
CA ARG A 391 30.52 7.96 5.66
C ARG A 391 31.27 6.75 5.12
N THR A 392 31.49 6.68 3.82
CA THR A 392 32.27 5.58 3.21
C THR A 392 33.70 5.63 3.64
N GLU A 393 34.31 6.81 3.73
CA GLU A 393 35.67 6.98 4.24
C GLU A 393 35.79 6.52 5.71
N ILE A 394 34.87 6.92 6.59
CA ILE A 394 34.85 6.50 8.00
C ILE A 394 34.69 4.97 8.12
N SER A 395 33.80 4.37 7.33
CA SER A 395 33.55 2.92 7.38
C SER A 395 34.77 2.10 6.91
N ASN A 396 35.53 2.63 5.95
CA ASN A 396 36.75 1.98 5.47
C ASN A 396 37.86 2.03 6.55
N VAL A 397 38.03 3.17 7.23
CA VAL A 397 38.99 3.31 8.33
C VAL A 397 38.64 2.35 9.49
N GLU A 398 37.37 2.26 9.91
CA GLU A 398 36.92 1.33 10.93
C GLU A 398 37.10 -0.15 10.54
N GLN A 399 37.07 -0.49 9.26
CA GLN A 399 37.34 -1.85 8.78
C GLN A 399 38.84 -2.15 8.77
N GLU A 400 39.66 -1.20 8.37
CA GLU A 400 41.11 -1.34 8.41
C GLU A 400 41.62 -1.49 9.85
N GLU A 401 41.15 -0.69 10.80
CA GLU A 401 41.48 -0.81 12.21
C GLU A 401 41.09 -2.19 12.80
N LYS A 402 39.90 -2.71 12.47
CA LYS A 402 39.47 -4.04 12.90
C LYS A 402 40.29 -5.19 12.30
N GLN A 403 40.79 -5.03 11.06
CA GLN A 403 41.66 -6.00 10.41
C GLN A 403 43.05 -5.99 11.07
N GLU A 404 43.61 -4.83 11.37
CA GLU A 404 44.88 -4.70 12.09
C GLU A 404 44.79 -5.27 13.52
N GLU A 405 43.69 -5.05 14.25
CA GLU A 405 43.48 -5.66 15.57
C GLU A 405 43.44 -7.19 15.49
N GLN A 406 42.73 -7.76 14.50
CA GLN A 406 42.64 -9.20 14.29
C GLN A 406 43.99 -9.82 13.89
N GLU A 407 44.77 -9.14 13.06
CA GLU A 407 46.14 -9.59 12.70
C GLU A 407 47.07 -9.54 13.88
N ASN A 408 47.02 -8.50 14.71
CA ASN A 408 47.80 -8.38 15.92
C ASN A 408 47.42 -9.47 16.97
N GLU A 409 46.14 -9.78 17.14
CA GLU A 409 45.70 -10.89 17.99
C GLU A 409 46.19 -12.24 17.47
N ARG A 410 46.17 -12.47 16.17
CA ARG A 410 46.70 -13.73 15.55
C ARG A 410 48.20 -13.83 15.69
N ALA A 411 48.94 -12.74 15.57
CA ALA A 411 50.37 -12.68 15.78
C ALA A 411 50.74 -13.01 17.26
N THR A 412 49.98 -12.41 18.19
CA THR A 412 50.21 -12.66 19.66
C THR A 412 49.89 -14.08 20.06
N ARG A 413 48.90 -14.74 19.43
CA ARG A 413 48.60 -16.16 19.66
C ARG A 413 49.64 -17.11 19.07
N ARG A 414 50.36 -16.71 17.99
CA ARG A 414 51.46 -17.48 17.39
C ARG A 414 52.75 -17.44 18.23
N VAL A 415 52.98 -16.36 18.96
CA VAL A 415 54.17 -16.22 19.85
C VAL A 415 54.00 -16.96 21.19
N ARG A 416 52.77 -17.32 21.59
CA ARG A 416 52.45 -18.07 22.83
C ARG A 416 52.33 -19.59 22.63
N ARG A 417 52.58 -20.08 21.44
CA ARG A 417 52.74 -21.52 21.14
C ARG A 417 54.20 -21.81 20.80
#